data_359f29ca3f9c9f4523b355919ca43c82
#
_entry.id   359f29ca3f9c9f4523b355919ca43c82
#
_cell.length_a   1.000
_cell.length_b   1.000
_cell.length_c   1.000
_cell.angle_alpha   90.00
_cell.angle_beta   90.00
_cell.angle_gamma   90.00
#
_symmetry.space_group_name_H-M   'P 1'
#
loop_
_entity.id
_entity.type
_entity.pdbx_description
1 polymer ?
#
loop_
_entity_poly.entity_id
_entity_poly.type
_entity_poly.pdbx_seq_one_letter_code
_entity_poly.pdbx_strand_id
1 'polypeptide(L)'
;MFGERYFATRERLVEVMRGIVTLARETQAEIGPELADDAIREELHAAFLFVVCGEVNAGKSTLLNGLFGSDLCKVNILPETDRVLWYRYGTHARDVEITPVLQERYRPIEFLKDFNLVDTPGTNSVERGHQSITERFLPVADLLLFVFPVSNPWGAATWDFIAKLPPESLERVVFIIQQIDQRDPADIPVIMGHMRDLAMKRIGQIPKMFAVSGKLALEAKKTHPFGKGPWMASGYAELEDFISRSVCQSPQRRQLLDTWRRHAAAALARIEERMEETTRNVERSARFLADIEREIDGLRDDFVVRLPRHLSGVAEVFQSEAVWVARRLQRRLGPWNSLLRLFVGDRSGSEIEGLFIERLESAVEHVAREDAAETVKVCEKHWASLKERVLAEMGINLEDESTIQTPLTKASAKFVKRLGKAARVGIGNLKVRHGLDQAIRERALTLKVWTTLALLGMTAGGVCGTLNIPWVPWGCLGFAGFAVFMYLVHALGSRKEIVAMFRERLLDACGSFASALKGDYEEALRVFFQDYARCLEEVRRHVANEKLVLEPRLQQWNSLFLSLKAIEQDL
;
A
#
# COMPACT_ATOMS: atom_id res chain seq x y z
N MET A 1 15.67 0.15 39.46
CA MET A 1 17.05 0.19 38.93
C MET A 1 17.56 1.61 38.94
N PHE A 2 18.89 1.81 39.06
CA PHE A 2 19.47 3.16 39.03
C PHE A 2 19.26 3.80 37.66
N GLY A 3 18.80 5.06 37.61
CA GLY A 3 18.68 5.79 36.36
C GLY A 3 17.69 5.22 35.33
N GLU A 4 16.71 4.44 35.75
CA GLU A 4 15.77 3.72 34.89
C GLU A 4 15.13 4.59 33.81
N ARG A 5 14.77 5.84 34.17
CA ARG A 5 14.19 6.79 33.20
C ARG A 5 15.18 7.19 32.10
N TYR A 6 16.45 7.47 32.46
CA TYR A 6 17.48 7.83 31.50
C TYR A 6 17.74 6.66 30.51
N PHE A 7 17.94 5.45 31.06
CA PHE A 7 18.25 4.28 30.23
C PHE A 7 17.06 3.91 29.35
N ALA A 8 15.84 3.99 29.84
CA ALA A 8 14.64 3.79 29.03
C ALA A 8 14.55 4.80 27.86
N THR A 9 14.82 6.09 28.13
CA THR A 9 14.84 7.13 27.09
C THR A 9 15.96 6.89 26.08
N ARG A 10 17.14 6.49 26.55
CA ARG A 10 18.29 6.11 25.69
C ARG A 10 17.94 4.96 24.75
N GLU A 11 17.39 3.85 25.28
CA GLU A 11 17.02 2.68 24.48
C GLU A 11 15.95 3.04 23.42
N ARG A 12 14.95 3.83 23.82
CA ARG A 12 13.94 4.33 22.88
C ARG A 12 14.56 5.19 21.76
N LEU A 13 15.53 6.05 22.11
CA LEU A 13 16.23 6.86 21.11
C LEU A 13 17.04 5.99 20.14
N VAL A 14 17.76 4.98 20.64
CA VAL A 14 18.50 4.01 19.82
C VAL A 14 17.57 3.27 18.88
N GLU A 15 16.41 2.82 19.35
CA GLU A 15 15.42 2.13 18.53
C GLU A 15 14.87 3.04 17.42
N VAL A 16 14.54 4.29 17.75
CA VAL A 16 14.08 5.29 16.77
C VAL A 16 15.17 5.54 15.73
N MET A 17 16.42 5.69 16.13
CA MET A 17 17.54 5.93 15.20
C MET A 17 17.76 4.74 14.25
N ARG A 18 17.66 3.50 14.74
CA ARG A 18 17.70 2.31 13.88
C ARG A 18 16.55 2.30 12.86
N GLY A 19 15.35 2.67 13.30
CA GLY A 19 14.20 2.84 12.41
C GLY A 19 14.45 3.89 11.35
N ILE A 20 15.05 5.03 11.72
CA ILE A 20 15.43 6.11 10.79
C ILE A 20 16.44 5.63 9.75
N VAL A 21 17.50 4.91 10.17
CA VAL A 21 18.52 4.36 9.25
C VAL A 21 17.88 3.37 8.26
N THR A 22 16.97 2.54 8.74
CA THR A 22 16.25 1.59 7.87
C THR A 22 15.39 2.33 6.85
N LEU A 23 14.59 3.30 7.30
CA LEU A 23 13.73 4.10 6.42
C LEU A 23 14.54 4.93 5.41
N ALA A 24 15.69 5.47 5.83
CA ALA A 24 16.60 6.20 4.93
C ALA A 24 17.12 5.32 3.79
N ARG A 25 17.49 4.06 4.09
CA ARG A 25 17.90 3.09 3.06
C ARG A 25 16.76 2.77 2.09
N GLU A 26 15.55 2.56 2.60
CA GLU A 26 14.38 2.26 1.78
C GLU A 26 13.94 3.44 0.89
N THR A 27 14.09 4.67 1.39
CA THR A 27 13.76 5.90 0.66
C THR A 27 14.91 6.46 -0.16
N GLN A 28 16.11 5.85 -0.04
CA GLN A 28 17.35 6.35 -0.65
C GLN A 28 17.66 7.80 -0.24
N ALA A 29 17.31 8.18 0.98
CA ALA A 29 17.62 9.47 1.55
C ALA A 29 19.05 9.48 2.10
N GLU A 30 19.81 10.54 1.80
CA GLU A 30 21.15 10.71 2.34
C GLU A 30 21.06 11.26 3.77
N ILE A 31 21.44 10.43 4.75
CA ILE A 31 21.56 10.80 6.16
C ILE A 31 23.05 11.02 6.50
N GLY A 32 23.31 11.82 7.55
CA GLY A 32 24.67 12.10 7.97
C GLY A 32 25.45 10.85 8.41
N PRO A 33 26.80 10.84 8.23
CA PRO A 33 27.65 9.71 8.61
C PRO A 33 27.63 9.42 10.12
N GLU A 34 27.26 10.40 10.93
CA GLU A 34 27.10 10.32 12.38
C GLU A 34 26.03 9.30 12.81
N LEU A 35 25.09 8.97 11.91
CA LEU A 35 24.04 7.98 12.16
C LEU A 35 24.42 6.54 11.74
N ALA A 36 25.69 6.31 11.40
CA ALA A 36 26.18 4.95 11.18
C ALA A 36 26.02 4.11 12.47
N ASP A 37 25.60 2.85 12.34
CA ASP A 37 25.29 1.94 13.47
C ASP A 37 26.43 1.85 14.51
N ASP A 38 27.69 1.93 14.10
CA ASP A 38 28.85 1.85 14.98
C ASP A 38 29.01 3.10 15.85
N ALA A 39 28.83 4.30 15.31
CA ALA A 39 28.90 5.56 16.06
C ALA A 39 27.78 5.65 17.12
N ILE A 40 26.57 5.24 16.76
CA ILE A 40 25.42 5.19 17.68
C ILE A 40 25.72 4.24 18.84
N ARG A 41 26.34 3.11 18.55
CA ARG A 41 26.62 2.08 19.54
C ARG A 41 27.74 2.48 20.50
N GLU A 42 28.79 3.12 20.01
CA GLU A 42 29.94 3.52 20.85
C GLU A 42 29.60 4.68 21.80
N GLU A 43 28.93 5.72 21.33
CA GLU A 43 28.67 6.90 22.16
C GLU A 43 27.44 6.76 23.06
N LEU A 44 26.31 6.32 22.54
CA LEU A 44 25.08 6.19 23.35
C LEU A 44 25.15 5.07 24.37
N HIS A 45 25.86 3.99 24.07
CA HIS A 45 26.04 2.87 25.00
C HIS A 45 27.24 3.04 25.94
N ALA A 46 27.92 4.20 25.96
CA ALA A 46 28.95 4.48 26.95
C ALA A 46 28.35 4.35 28.36
N ALA A 47 28.80 3.33 29.09
CA ALA A 47 28.31 3.04 30.42
C ALA A 47 28.66 4.17 31.40
N PHE A 48 27.82 4.39 32.41
CA PHE A 48 28.06 5.37 33.47
C PHE A 48 29.26 4.90 34.31
N LEU A 49 30.27 5.77 34.51
CA LEU A 49 31.51 5.38 35.16
C LEU A 49 31.58 5.80 36.62
N PHE A 50 31.57 4.82 37.51
CA PHE A 50 31.88 4.99 38.91
C PHE A 50 33.37 4.74 39.17
N VAL A 51 34.01 5.66 39.88
CA VAL A 51 35.35 5.44 40.41
C VAL A 51 35.29 5.40 41.93
N VAL A 52 35.73 4.29 42.52
CA VAL A 52 35.66 4.07 43.96
C VAL A 52 37.07 4.14 44.54
N CYS A 53 37.29 5.10 45.41
CA CYS A 53 38.57 5.40 46.07
C CYS A 53 38.43 5.26 47.59
N GLY A 54 39.52 5.02 48.27
CA GLY A 54 39.57 4.94 49.75
C GLY A 54 40.69 4.04 50.25
N GLU A 55 40.94 4.07 51.55
CA GLU A 55 42.00 3.26 52.18
C GLU A 55 41.78 1.75 52.04
N VAL A 56 42.83 0.98 52.28
CA VAL A 56 42.73 -0.48 52.42
C VAL A 56 41.75 -0.78 53.56
N ASN A 57 40.90 -1.79 53.38
CA ASN A 57 39.85 -2.17 54.33
C ASN A 57 38.75 -1.11 54.62
N ALA A 58 38.70 0.00 53.88
CA ALA A 58 37.59 0.97 54.01
C ALA A 58 36.21 0.40 53.62
N GLY A 59 36.16 -0.78 53.04
CA GLY A 59 34.90 -1.44 52.63
C GLY A 59 34.47 -1.16 51.20
N LYS A 60 35.41 -0.74 50.30
CA LYS A 60 35.12 -0.49 48.87
C LYS A 60 34.42 -1.66 48.17
N SER A 61 35.01 -2.86 48.25
CA SER A 61 34.46 -4.07 47.63
C SER A 61 33.12 -4.47 48.25
N THR A 62 32.96 -4.27 49.58
CA THR A 62 31.68 -4.50 50.28
C THR A 62 30.61 -3.51 49.87
N LEU A 63 30.99 -2.23 49.69
CA LEU A 63 30.09 -1.18 49.15
C LEU A 63 29.55 -1.59 47.79
N LEU A 64 30.44 -2.05 46.90
CA LEU A 64 30.08 -2.47 45.56
C LEU A 64 29.18 -3.70 45.55
N ASN A 65 29.53 -4.73 46.33
CA ASN A 65 28.69 -5.91 46.47
C ASN A 65 27.29 -5.55 47.01
N GLY A 66 27.18 -4.61 47.94
CA GLY A 66 25.91 -4.10 48.45
C GLY A 66 25.11 -3.35 47.38
N LEU A 67 25.74 -2.53 46.54
CA LEU A 67 25.08 -1.83 45.42
C LEU A 67 24.55 -2.84 44.40
N PHE A 68 25.31 -3.87 44.07
CA PHE A 68 24.93 -4.81 43.00
C PHE A 68 24.10 -6.02 43.50
N GLY A 69 24.03 -6.22 44.81
CA GLY A 69 23.32 -7.35 45.40
C GLY A 69 23.96 -8.73 45.10
N SER A 70 25.24 -8.72 44.73
CA SER A 70 26.00 -9.90 44.36
C SER A 70 27.46 -9.80 44.81
N ASP A 71 28.13 -10.93 44.99
CA ASP A 71 29.57 -10.95 45.33
C ASP A 71 30.43 -10.72 44.08
N LEU A 72 30.35 -9.53 43.50
CA LEU A 72 31.13 -9.14 42.32
C LEU A 72 32.62 -8.96 42.65
N CYS A 73 32.89 -8.29 43.75
CA CYS A 73 34.22 -8.02 44.23
C CYS A 73 34.58 -8.99 45.34
N LYS A 74 35.76 -9.63 45.25
CA LYS A 74 36.25 -10.46 46.36
C LYS A 74 36.54 -9.57 47.57
N VAL A 75 36.05 -9.97 48.72
CA VAL A 75 36.30 -9.32 49.99
C VAL A 75 37.34 -10.12 50.71
N ASN A 76 38.62 -9.70 50.71
CA ASN A 76 39.71 -10.35 51.44
C ASN A 76 40.27 -9.43 52.54
N ILE A 77 40.76 -10.03 53.61
CA ILE A 77 41.37 -9.33 54.74
C ILE A 77 42.79 -8.84 54.38
N LEU A 78 43.46 -9.53 53.46
CA LEU A 78 44.77 -9.12 52.96
C LEU A 78 44.63 -8.22 51.75
N PRO A 79 45.47 -7.17 51.58
CA PRO A 79 45.41 -6.29 50.42
C PRO A 79 45.69 -7.09 49.15
N GLU A 80 44.63 -7.38 48.41
CA GLU A 80 44.68 -8.19 47.17
C GLU A 80 44.86 -7.30 45.91
N THR A 81 44.75 -5.99 46.07
CA THR A 81 44.74 -5.09 44.92
C THR A 81 45.90 -4.09 44.95
N ASP A 82 47.02 -4.49 44.36
CA ASP A 82 48.08 -3.57 43.97
C ASP A 82 47.77 -2.91 42.61
N ARG A 83 46.61 -3.19 42.04
CA ARG A 83 46.21 -2.79 40.71
C ARG A 83 44.83 -2.12 40.71
N VAL A 84 44.57 -1.24 39.76
CA VAL A 84 43.27 -0.69 39.46
C VAL A 84 42.46 -1.76 38.70
N LEU A 85 41.28 -2.06 39.18
CA LEU A 85 40.39 -3.03 38.57
C LEU A 85 39.24 -2.33 37.89
N TRP A 86 39.16 -2.46 36.56
CA TRP A 86 38.07 -1.90 35.77
C TRP A 86 37.06 -2.95 35.38
N TYR A 87 35.91 -3.00 36.04
CA TYR A 87 34.82 -3.94 35.76
C TYR A 87 33.96 -3.41 34.61
N ARG A 88 33.78 -4.25 33.62
CA ARG A 88 32.99 -3.99 32.40
C ARG A 88 32.07 -5.18 32.09
N TYR A 89 31.02 -4.94 31.31
CA TYR A 89 30.17 -6.00 30.80
C TYR A 89 30.90 -6.85 29.77
N GLY A 90 30.72 -8.15 29.87
CA GLY A 90 31.15 -9.12 28.85
C GLY A 90 30.29 -10.37 28.91
N THR A 91 30.02 -10.98 27.78
CA THR A 91 29.20 -12.22 27.69
C THR A 91 29.82 -13.38 28.41
N HIS A 92 31.15 -13.36 28.59
CA HIS A 92 31.92 -14.35 29.31
C HIS A 92 32.89 -13.67 30.29
N ALA A 93 33.11 -14.31 31.46
CA ALA A 93 34.08 -13.81 32.42
C ALA A 93 35.49 -13.94 31.84
N ARG A 94 36.19 -12.81 31.73
CA ARG A 94 37.60 -12.74 31.31
C ARG A 94 38.30 -11.59 32.00
N ASP A 95 39.59 -11.74 32.21
CA ASP A 95 40.44 -10.70 32.76
C ASP A 95 41.52 -10.35 31.73
N VAL A 96 41.71 -9.06 31.48
CA VAL A 96 42.67 -8.55 30.50
C VAL A 96 43.60 -7.57 31.21
N GLU A 97 44.89 -7.83 31.19
CA GLU A 97 45.88 -6.91 31.72
C GLU A 97 46.20 -5.81 30.67
N ILE A 98 45.88 -4.58 30.99
CA ILE A 98 46.10 -3.43 30.09
C ILE A 98 47.48 -2.82 30.37
N THR A 99 47.78 -2.64 31.64
CA THR A 99 49.08 -2.20 32.12
C THR A 99 49.44 -2.95 33.43
N PRO A 100 50.68 -2.93 33.90
CA PRO A 100 51.04 -3.56 35.19
C PRO A 100 50.20 -3.05 36.38
N VAL A 101 49.57 -1.88 36.26
CA VAL A 101 48.76 -1.27 37.33
C VAL A 101 47.26 -1.23 37.01
N LEU A 102 46.83 -1.68 35.82
CA LEU A 102 45.45 -1.62 35.37
C LEU A 102 45.02 -2.99 34.75
N GLN A 103 43.96 -3.56 35.26
CA GLN A 103 43.34 -4.77 34.76
C GLN A 103 41.88 -4.54 34.44
N GLU A 104 41.45 -4.87 33.23
CA GLU A 104 40.01 -4.95 32.88
C GLU A 104 39.45 -6.31 33.27
N ARG A 105 38.26 -6.29 33.91
CA ARG A 105 37.52 -7.46 34.31
C ARG A 105 36.16 -7.48 33.65
N TYR A 106 35.99 -8.34 32.67
CA TYR A 106 34.71 -8.54 32.02
C TYR A 106 33.88 -9.58 32.79
N ARG A 107 32.62 -9.22 33.07
CA ARG A 107 31.69 -10.11 33.82
C ARG A 107 30.32 -10.08 33.16
N PRO A 108 29.57 -11.23 33.08
CA PRO A 108 28.22 -11.31 32.53
C PRO A 108 27.18 -10.88 33.56
N ILE A 109 27.28 -9.66 34.02
CA ILE A 109 26.38 -9.04 35.00
C ILE A 109 25.64 -7.93 34.32
N GLU A 110 24.30 -8.02 34.28
CA GLU A 110 23.42 -7.05 33.58
C GLU A 110 23.71 -5.60 33.97
N PHE A 111 23.94 -5.35 35.26
CA PHE A 111 24.27 -4.00 35.74
C PHE A 111 25.47 -3.37 35.02
N LEU A 112 26.48 -4.17 34.66
CA LEU A 112 27.67 -3.67 33.98
C LEU A 112 27.44 -3.25 32.52
N LYS A 113 26.26 -3.50 31.95
CA LYS A 113 25.87 -2.96 30.65
C LYS A 113 25.75 -1.44 30.71
N ASP A 114 25.19 -0.95 31.77
CA ASP A 114 24.87 0.47 31.95
C ASP A 114 25.89 1.20 32.84
N PHE A 115 26.65 0.44 33.65
CA PHE A 115 27.60 0.99 34.60
C PHE A 115 28.95 0.28 34.52
N ASN A 116 29.98 1.07 34.28
CA ASN A 116 31.36 0.63 34.46
C ASN A 116 31.85 1.01 35.87
N LEU A 117 32.72 0.19 36.41
CA LEU A 117 33.20 0.36 37.77
C LEU A 117 34.71 0.32 37.80
N VAL A 118 35.35 1.28 38.42
CA VAL A 118 36.76 1.29 38.72
C VAL A 118 36.97 1.16 40.21
N ASP A 119 37.46 -0.01 40.66
CA ASP A 119 37.91 -0.24 42.04
C ASP A 119 39.41 0.05 42.13
N THR A 120 39.79 0.96 43.03
CA THR A 120 41.17 1.44 43.13
C THR A 120 41.89 0.73 44.27
N PRO A 121 43.24 0.57 44.15
CA PRO A 121 44.08 0.19 45.28
C PRO A 121 43.87 1.15 46.45
N GLY A 122 44.07 0.67 47.69
CA GLY A 122 44.01 1.56 48.85
C GLY A 122 44.96 2.75 48.73
N THR A 123 44.53 3.94 49.18
CA THR A 123 45.30 5.20 49.07
C THR A 123 46.67 5.14 49.75
N ASN A 124 46.93 4.10 50.54
CA ASN A 124 48.23 3.85 51.18
C ASN A 124 49.15 2.92 50.37
N SER A 125 48.72 2.40 49.22
CA SER A 125 49.47 1.47 48.38
C SER A 125 49.77 2.06 47.00
N VAL A 126 50.98 2.44 46.76
CA VAL A 126 51.65 2.73 45.46
C VAL A 126 51.21 4.04 44.71
N GLU A 127 52.10 5.00 44.63
CA GLU A 127 51.97 6.26 43.87
C GLU A 127 51.60 6.09 42.39
N ARG A 128 52.00 4.96 41.74
CA ARG A 128 51.71 4.66 40.34
C ARG A 128 50.23 4.37 40.08
N GLY A 129 49.53 3.75 41.04
CA GLY A 129 48.07 3.52 40.92
C GLY A 129 47.29 4.82 40.97
N HIS A 130 47.70 5.76 41.82
CA HIS A 130 47.07 7.09 41.95
C HIS A 130 47.24 7.95 40.66
N GLN A 131 48.41 7.90 40.03
CA GLN A 131 48.65 8.60 38.77
C GLN A 131 47.76 8.06 37.66
N SER A 132 47.62 6.74 37.53
CA SER A 132 46.74 6.10 36.53
C SER A 132 45.25 6.49 36.73
N ILE A 133 44.80 6.57 37.99
CA ILE A 133 43.43 7.01 38.30
C ILE A 133 43.25 8.46 37.90
N THR A 134 44.19 9.33 38.29
CA THR A 134 44.06 10.79 38.06
C THR A 134 44.07 11.13 36.57
N GLU A 135 44.94 10.52 35.80
CA GLU A 135 45.11 10.82 34.39
C GLU A 135 44.04 10.18 33.48
N ARG A 136 43.60 8.96 33.79
CA ARG A 136 42.76 8.19 32.88
C ARG A 136 41.28 8.21 33.25
N PHE A 137 40.93 8.11 34.54
CA PHE A 137 39.56 7.93 34.97
C PHE A 137 38.91 9.17 35.54
N LEU A 138 39.64 10.06 36.23
CA LEU A 138 39.02 11.26 36.79
C LEU A 138 38.37 12.19 35.75
N PRO A 139 38.96 12.42 34.55
CA PRO A 139 38.34 13.30 33.58
C PRO A 139 36.98 12.75 33.06
N VAL A 140 36.85 11.45 32.99
CA VAL A 140 35.69 10.74 32.38
C VAL A 140 34.75 10.11 33.41
N ALA A 141 35.06 10.16 34.71
CA ALA A 141 34.22 9.63 35.75
C ALA A 141 32.91 10.43 35.89
N ASP A 142 31.79 9.75 35.92
CA ASP A 142 30.51 10.41 36.21
C ASP A 142 30.31 10.63 37.73
N LEU A 143 30.81 9.71 38.59
CA LEU A 143 30.85 9.88 40.06
C LEU A 143 32.14 9.34 40.66
N LEU A 144 32.66 10.06 41.65
CA LEU A 144 33.82 9.70 42.44
C LEU A 144 33.38 9.36 43.87
N LEU A 145 33.35 8.09 44.22
CA LEU A 145 32.92 7.60 45.52
C LEU A 145 34.13 7.42 46.45
N PHE A 146 34.34 8.33 47.40
CA PHE A 146 35.35 8.21 48.40
C PHE A 146 34.83 7.50 49.62
N VAL A 147 35.36 6.31 49.87
CA VAL A 147 34.93 5.39 50.93
C VAL A 147 35.80 5.52 52.15
N PHE A 148 35.18 5.85 53.25
CA PHE A 148 35.82 5.98 54.57
C PHE A 148 35.26 4.95 55.53
N PRO A 149 36.12 4.20 56.25
CA PRO A 149 35.63 3.31 57.30
C PRO A 149 35.10 4.17 58.50
N VAL A 150 33.98 3.78 59.05
CA VAL A 150 33.43 4.49 60.24
C VAL A 150 34.38 4.48 61.46
N SER A 151 35.27 3.51 61.52
CA SER A 151 36.31 3.41 62.57
C SER A 151 37.44 4.44 62.48
N ASN A 152 37.76 4.89 61.25
CA ASN A 152 38.79 5.89 61.01
C ASN A 152 38.47 6.75 59.79
N PRO A 153 37.51 7.67 59.81
CA PRO A 153 37.12 8.47 58.68
C PRO A 153 38.09 9.65 58.40
N TRP A 154 39.16 9.76 59.18
CA TRP A 154 40.15 10.84 59.12
C TRP A 154 41.46 10.43 58.45
N GLY A 155 41.54 9.30 57.81
CA GLY A 155 42.76 8.78 57.19
C GLY A 155 43.42 9.81 56.27
N ALA A 156 44.65 10.22 56.63
CA ALA A 156 45.37 11.34 55.99
C ALA A 156 45.55 11.10 54.50
N ALA A 157 45.90 9.91 54.07
CA ALA A 157 46.19 9.59 52.68
C ALA A 157 45.01 9.82 51.73
N THR A 158 43.78 9.48 52.15
CA THR A 158 42.56 9.74 51.36
C THR A 158 42.28 11.24 51.26
N TRP A 159 42.40 11.98 52.36
CA TRP A 159 42.22 13.44 52.37
C TRP A 159 43.26 14.19 51.55
N ASP A 160 44.53 13.78 51.56
CA ASP A 160 45.60 14.35 50.76
C ASP A 160 45.41 14.07 49.27
N PHE A 161 44.84 12.93 48.93
CA PHE A 161 44.48 12.61 47.56
C PHE A 161 43.30 13.51 47.07
N ILE A 162 42.26 13.65 47.88
CA ILE A 162 41.11 14.52 47.55
C ILE A 162 41.53 15.95 47.37
N ALA A 163 42.43 16.47 48.25
CA ALA A 163 42.93 17.84 48.17
C ALA A 163 43.76 18.15 46.90
N LYS A 164 44.27 17.12 46.20
CA LYS A 164 44.98 17.25 44.92
C LYS A 164 44.08 17.16 43.71
N LEU A 165 42.77 16.89 43.88
CA LEU A 165 41.84 16.80 42.75
C LEU A 165 41.62 18.17 42.10
N PRO A 166 41.44 18.21 40.76
CA PRO A 166 41.00 19.41 40.08
C PRO A 166 39.63 19.89 40.61
N PRO A 167 39.39 21.21 40.72
CA PRO A 167 38.12 21.76 41.23
C PRO A 167 36.89 21.20 40.53
N GLU A 168 36.95 20.98 39.22
CA GLU A 168 35.87 20.42 38.40
C GLU A 168 35.51 18.99 38.79
N SER A 169 36.48 18.21 39.28
CA SER A 169 36.27 16.85 39.76
C SER A 169 35.60 16.80 41.13
N LEU A 170 35.80 17.86 41.95
CA LEU A 170 35.21 17.92 43.31
C LEU A 170 33.69 17.97 43.31
N GLU A 171 33.06 18.53 42.25
CA GLU A 171 31.59 18.53 42.11
C GLU A 171 31.01 17.13 41.98
N ARG A 172 31.79 16.15 41.49
CA ARG A 172 31.40 14.76 41.29
C ARG A 172 31.78 13.85 42.47
N VAL A 173 32.39 14.44 43.52
CA VAL A 173 32.82 13.71 44.71
C VAL A 173 31.65 13.42 45.63
N VAL A 174 31.56 12.18 46.08
CA VAL A 174 30.60 11.71 47.09
C VAL A 174 31.36 10.98 48.18
N PHE A 175 31.11 11.33 49.41
CA PHE A 175 31.70 10.67 50.58
C PHE A 175 30.77 9.55 51.09
N ILE A 176 31.33 8.35 51.22
CA ILE A 176 30.63 7.18 51.72
C ILE A 176 31.29 6.73 53.05
N ILE A 177 30.60 6.94 54.15
CA ILE A 177 31.03 6.41 55.46
C ILE A 177 30.48 5.00 55.55
N GLN A 178 31.38 4.00 55.41
CA GLN A 178 31.07 2.59 55.31
C GLN A 178 31.20 1.90 56.68
N GLN A 179 30.57 0.70 56.85
CA GLN A 179 30.63 -0.14 58.04
C GLN A 179 29.90 0.43 59.24
N ILE A 180 28.80 1.20 59.05
CA ILE A 180 28.02 1.76 60.14
C ILE A 180 27.41 0.75 61.09
N ASP A 181 27.28 -0.52 60.64
CA ASP A 181 26.88 -1.68 61.49
C ASP A 181 27.85 -1.98 62.61
N GLN A 182 29.06 -1.38 62.64
CA GLN A 182 30.10 -1.56 63.65
C GLN A 182 30.09 -0.44 64.69
N ARG A 183 29.15 0.52 64.63
CA ARG A 183 29.02 1.67 65.56
C ARG A 183 27.61 1.86 66.06
N ASP A 184 27.50 2.53 67.21
CA ASP A 184 26.20 2.96 67.70
C ASP A 184 25.56 3.97 66.69
N PRO A 185 24.30 3.81 66.34
CA PRO A 185 23.57 4.76 65.45
C PRO A 185 23.67 6.20 65.94
N ALA A 186 23.78 6.44 67.26
CA ALA A 186 23.92 7.79 67.84
C ALA A 186 25.26 8.46 67.50
N ASP A 187 26.32 7.72 67.22
CA ASP A 187 27.65 8.23 66.86
C ASP A 187 27.73 8.70 65.40
N ILE A 188 26.91 8.15 64.52
CA ILE A 188 26.98 8.42 63.10
C ILE A 188 26.78 9.91 62.75
N PRO A 189 25.76 10.63 63.28
CA PRO A 189 25.60 12.07 63.04
C PRO A 189 26.78 12.89 63.49
N VAL A 190 27.46 12.50 64.59
CA VAL A 190 28.63 13.21 65.14
C VAL A 190 29.82 13.05 64.18
N ILE A 191 30.07 11.81 63.71
CA ILE A 191 31.11 11.48 62.73
C ILE A 191 30.86 12.27 61.44
N MET A 192 29.63 12.27 60.93
CA MET A 192 29.26 13.03 59.70
C MET A 192 29.46 14.54 59.90
N GLY A 193 29.14 15.11 61.07
CA GLY A 193 29.40 16.51 61.40
C GLY A 193 30.86 16.86 61.29
N HIS A 194 31.71 16.04 61.92
CA HIS A 194 33.17 16.21 61.90
C HIS A 194 33.75 16.08 60.50
N MET A 195 33.22 15.17 59.69
CA MET A 195 33.61 15.00 58.29
C MET A 195 33.26 16.23 57.43
N ARG A 196 32.13 16.89 57.69
CA ARG A 196 31.72 18.16 57.04
C ARG A 196 32.69 19.28 57.36
N ASP A 197 33.05 19.43 58.65
CA ASP A 197 33.98 20.45 59.08
C ASP A 197 35.38 20.23 58.46
N LEU A 198 35.83 18.98 58.41
CA LEU A 198 37.09 18.61 57.78
C LEU A 198 37.09 18.86 56.29
N ALA A 199 35.99 18.52 55.60
CA ALA A 199 35.85 18.79 54.16
C ALA A 199 35.91 20.30 53.88
N MET A 200 35.18 21.13 54.64
CA MET A 200 35.26 22.58 54.45
C MET A 200 36.68 23.12 54.67
N LYS A 201 37.42 22.60 55.66
CA LYS A 201 38.78 23.02 55.96
C LYS A 201 39.79 22.57 54.87
N ARG A 202 39.64 21.37 54.33
CA ARG A 202 40.63 20.76 53.42
C ARG A 202 40.42 21.09 51.97
N ILE A 203 39.14 21.16 51.51
CA ILE A 203 38.77 21.31 50.10
C ILE A 203 37.81 22.47 49.83
N GLY A 204 37.45 23.27 50.87
CA GLY A 204 36.60 24.46 50.70
C GLY A 204 35.15 24.21 50.37
N GLN A 205 34.71 22.97 50.31
CA GLN A 205 33.30 22.59 50.01
C GLN A 205 32.90 21.31 50.77
N ILE A 206 31.60 21.11 50.89
CA ILE A 206 31.02 19.93 51.57
C ILE A 206 30.41 19.00 50.50
N PRO A 207 31.06 17.88 50.11
CA PRO A 207 30.49 16.90 49.23
C PRO A 207 29.22 16.23 49.83
N LYS A 208 28.41 15.62 48.97
CA LYS A 208 27.31 14.75 49.46
C LYS A 208 27.91 13.61 50.29
N MET A 209 27.28 13.30 51.42
CA MET A 209 27.78 12.29 52.35
C MET A 209 26.66 11.30 52.69
N PHE A 210 27.03 10.01 52.62
CA PHE A 210 26.13 8.91 52.99
C PHE A 210 26.81 7.97 53.99
N ALA A 211 26.06 7.59 55.01
CA ALA A 211 26.49 6.64 56.00
C ALA A 211 25.79 5.29 55.70
N VAL A 212 26.59 4.23 55.40
CA VAL A 212 26.04 2.98 54.87
C VAL A 212 26.71 1.75 55.44
N SER A 213 25.99 0.61 55.40
CA SER A 213 26.55 -0.73 55.61
C SER A 213 26.31 -1.59 54.37
N GLY A 214 27.36 -1.85 53.62
CA GLY A 214 27.30 -2.76 52.45
C GLY A 214 27.00 -4.21 52.83
N LYS A 215 27.38 -4.62 54.05
CA LYS A 215 27.05 -5.95 54.57
C LYS A 215 25.54 -6.12 54.74
N LEU A 216 24.87 -5.18 55.43
CA LEU A 216 23.43 -5.23 55.65
C LEU A 216 22.64 -5.06 54.33
N ALA A 217 23.12 -4.23 53.41
CA ALA A 217 22.52 -4.07 52.10
C ALA A 217 22.58 -5.34 51.25
N LEU A 218 23.75 -6.00 51.20
CA LEU A 218 23.92 -7.24 50.49
C LEU A 218 23.06 -8.37 51.09
N GLU A 219 23.02 -8.46 52.44
CA GLU A 219 22.14 -9.39 53.15
C GLU A 219 20.68 -9.18 52.80
N ALA A 220 20.21 -7.92 52.85
CA ALA A 220 18.84 -7.58 52.48
C ALA A 220 18.45 -7.98 51.07
N LYS A 221 19.37 -7.77 50.12
CA LYS A 221 19.14 -8.12 48.69
C LYS A 221 19.20 -9.62 48.42
N LYS A 222 19.97 -10.36 49.18
CA LYS A 222 20.08 -11.82 49.04
C LYS A 222 18.96 -12.58 49.75
N THR A 223 18.26 -11.94 50.72
CA THR A 223 17.19 -12.58 51.49
C THR A 223 15.88 -12.61 50.68
N HIS A 224 15.22 -13.75 50.64
CA HIS A 224 13.89 -13.89 50.02
C HIS A 224 12.86 -14.33 51.05
N PRO A 225 11.76 -13.57 51.30
CA PRO A 225 11.43 -12.27 50.71
C PRO A 225 12.42 -11.17 51.12
N PHE A 226 12.53 -10.12 50.34
CA PHE A 226 13.45 -9.01 50.53
C PHE A 226 13.50 -8.49 51.99
N GLY A 227 14.71 -8.40 52.54
CA GLY A 227 14.95 -8.07 53.95
C GLY A 227 14.74 -6.59 54.26
N LYS A 228 13.50 -6.14 54.52
CA LYS A 228 13.18 -4.74 54.79
C LYS A 228 13.93 -4.15 55.99
N GLY A 229 14.12 -4.90 57.07
CA GLY A 229 14.80 -4.44 58.28
C GLY A 229 16.29 -4.13 58.01
N PRO A 230 17.11 -5.12 57.56
CA PRO A 230 18.48 -4.88 57.17
C PRO A 230 18.62 -3.79 56.07
N TRP A 231 17.70 -3.73 55.14
CA TRP A 231 17.70 -2.68 54.12
C TRP A 231 17.59 -1.26 54.67
N MET A 232 16.62 -1.03 55.55
CA MET A 232 16.44 0.28 56.19
C MET A 232 17.65 0.66 57.06
N ALA A 233 18.20 -0.32 57.80
CA ALA A 233 19.39 -0.11 58.63
C ALA A 233 20.69 0.10 57.82
N SER A 234 20.70 -0.29 56.55
CA SER A 234 21.90 -0.20 55.71
C SER A 234 22.23 1.20 55.24
N GLY A 235 21.29 2.15 55.22
CA GLY A 235 21.45 3.49 54.64
C GLY A 235 21.52 3.52 53.09
N TYR A 236 21.35 2.38 52.41
CA TYR A 236 21.48 2.30 50.96
C TYR A 236 20.34 2.91 50.20
N ALA A 237 19.15 3.01 50.77
CA ALA A 237 17.99 3.61 50.12
C ALA A 237 18.27 5.04 49.65
N GLU A 238 18.90 5.86 50.52
CA GLU A 238 19.25 7.25 50.21
C GLU A 238 20.42 7.33 49.17
N LEU A 239 21.42 6.46 49.31
CA LEU A 239 22.53 6.38 48.37
C LEU A 239 22.06 5.97 46.98
N GLU A 240 21.22 4.94 46.88
CA GLU A 240 20.68 4.46 45.62
C GLU A 240 19.78 5.50 44.94
N ASP A 241 18.93 6.19 45.71
CA ASP A 241 18.11 7.27 45.18
C ASP A 241 18.95 8.46 44.68
N PHE A 242 20.04 8.81 45.40
CA PHE A 242 20.98 9.83 44.96
C PHE A 242 21.69 9.43 43.66
N ILE A 243 22.21 8.20 43.58
CA ILE A 243 22.86 7.70 42.35
C ILE A 243 21.88 7.72 41.18
N SER A 244 20.64 7.26 41.39
CA SER A 244 19.61 7.25 40.37
C SER A 244 19.29 8.67 39.86
N ARG A 245 19.15 9.63 40.78
CA ARG A 245 18.97 11.04 40.41
C ARG A 245 20.17 11.62 39.67
N SER A 246 21.39 11.32 40.13
CA SER A 246 22.63 11.79 39.50
C SER A 246 22.78 11.30 38.05
N VAL A 247 22.40 10.04 37.78
CA VAL A 247 22.34 9.50 36.41
C VAL A 247 21.31 10.25 35.55
N CYS A 248 20.09 10.41 36.06
CA CYS A 248 19.01 11.09 35.34
C CYS A 248 19.25 12.59 35.12
N GLN A 249 19.98 13.23 36.02
CA GLN A 249 20.19 14.69 36.01
C GLN A 249 21.58 15.12 35.50
N SER A 250 22.44 14.15 35.08
CA SER A 250 23.76 14.49 34.53
C SER A 250 23.62 15.42 33.31
N PRO A 251 24.14 16.67 33.37
CA PRO A 251 24.03 17.60 32.24
C PRO A 251 24.70 17.07 30.98
N GLN A 252 25.83 16.38 31.12
CA GLN A 252 26.58 15.80 30.00
C GLN A 252 25.79 14.70 29.32
N ARG A 253 25.15 13.84 30.09
CA ARG A 253 24.32 12.75 29.59
C ARG A 253 23.04 13.25 28.91
N ARG A 254 22.39 14.26 29.47
CA ARG A 254 21.26 14.92 28.83
C ARG A 254 21.66 15.60 27.53
N GLN A 255 22.79 16.32 27.54
CA GLN A 255 23.29 16.96 26.33
C GLN A 255 23.65 15.93 25.24
N LEU A 256 24.20 14.78 25.61
CA LEU A 256 24.45 13.68 24.68
C LEU A 256 23.15 13.18 24.03
N LEU A 257 22.13 12.85 24.84
CA LEU A 257 20.82 12.42 24.30
C LEU A 257 20.17 13.49 23.41
N ASP A 258 20.22 14.77 23.81
CA ASP A 258 19.68 15.86 23.02
C ASP A 258 20.45 16.07 21.70
N THR A 259 21.75 15.88 21.71
CA THR A 259 22.57 15.93 20.49
C THR A 259 22.14 14.84 19.51
N TRP A 260 22.04 13.60 19.98
CA TRP A 260 21.58 12.48 19.14
C TRP A 260 20.12 12.62 18.70
N ARG A 261 19.25 13.16 19.57
CA ARG A 261 17.86 13.52 19.20
C ARG A 261 17.85 14.51 18.03
N ARG A 262 18.71 15.55 18.08
CA ARG A 262 18.83 16.55 16.99
C ARG A 262 19.34 15.92 15.70
N HIS A 263 20.32 15.03 15.76
CA HIS A 263 20.79 14.28 14.57
C HIS A 263 19.67 13.42 13.98
N ALA A 264 18.89 12.73 14.83
CA ALA A 264 17.72 11.97 14.40
C ALA A 264 16.65 12.86 13.74
N ALA A 265 16.37 14.04 14.33
CA ALA A 265 15.40 14.98 13.77
C ALA A 265 15.86 15.54 12.40
N ALA A 266 17.15 15.86 12.25
CA ALA A 266 17.71 16.32 10.99
C ALA A 266 17.64 15.22 9.89
N ALA A 267 17.87 13.97 10.27
CA ALA A 267 17.74 12.85 9.34
C ALA A 267 16.28 12.61 8.92
N LEU A 268 15.33 12.68 9.86
CA LEU A 268 13.90 12.58 9.54
C LEU A 268 13.45 13.69 8.60
N ALA A 269 13.94 14.92 8.76
CA ALA A 269 13.62 16.03 7.86
C ALA A 269 14.13 15.78 6.42
N ARG A 270 15.32 15.20 6.26
CA ARG A 270 15.86 14.83 4.94
C ARG A 270 15.05 13.69 4.30
N ILE A 271 14.63 12.72 5.11
CA ILE A 271 13.75 11.64 4.63
C ILE A 271 12.40 12.21 4.19
N GLU A 272 11.84 13.16 4.96
CA GLU A 272 10.58 13.85 4.63
C GLU A 272 10.68 14.56 3.29
N GLU A 273 11.73 15.34 3.05
CA GLU A 273 11.97 16.04 1.78
C GLU A 273 12.01 15.06 0.59
N ARG A 274 12.71 13.92 0.76
CA ARG A 274 12.80 12.89 -0.28
C ARG A 274 11.45 12.19 -0.52
N MET A 275 10.69 11.95 0.54
CA MET A 275 9.35 11.36 0.45
C MET A 275 8.34 12.32 -0.17
N GLU A 276 8.42 13.62 0.12
CA GLU A 276 7.59 14.64 -0.54
C GLU A 276 7.85 14.71 -2.05
N GLU A 277 9.11 14.62 -2.47
CA GLU A 277 9.47 14.54 -3.88
C GLU A 277 8.84 13.30 -4.54
N THR A 278 8.99 12.15 -3.90
CA THR A 278 8.40 10.89 -4.37
C THR A 278 6.87 10.99 -4.43
N THR A 279 6.24 11.55 -3.41
CA THR A 279 4.78 11.75 -3.35
C THR A 279 4.30 12.62 -4.51
N ARG A 280 5.00 13.74 -4.75
CA ARG A 280 4.68 14.64 -5.88
C ARG A 280 4.79 13.93 -7.23
N ASN A 281 5.79 13.07 -7.40
CA ASN A 281 5.95 12.29 -8.63
C ASN A 281 4.83 11.27 -8.81
N VAL A 282 4.48 10.51 -7.76
CA VAL A 282 3.36 9.55 -7.77
C VAL A 282 2.03 10.24 -8.05
N GLU A 283 1.78 11.40 -7.45
CA GLU A 283 0.58 12.20 -7.73
C GLU A 283 0.56 12.71 -9.18
N ARG A 284 1.70 13.14 -9.73
CA ARG A 284 1.82 13.54 -11.13
C ARG A 284 1.49 12.38 -12.06
N SER A 285 2.09 11.21 -11.81
CA SER A 285 1.80 9.98 -12.56
C SER A 285 0.32 9.59 -12.50
N ALA A 286 -0.30 9.70 -11.32
CA ALA A 286 -1.72 9.40 -11.13
C ALA A 286 -2.64 10.39 -11.86
N ARG A 287 -2.33 11.68 -11.84
CA ARG A 287 -3.08 12.71 -12.58
C ARG A 287 -2.94 12.49 -14.09
N PHE A 288 -1.74 12.23 -14.56
CA PHE A 288 -1.47 11.95 -15.97
C PHE A 288 -2.24 10.72 -16.45
N LEU A 289 -2.29 9.63 -15.66
CA LEU A 289 -3.11 8.45 -15.99
C LEU A 289 -4.60 8.81 -16.06
N ALA A 290 -5.12 9.60 -15.12
CA ALA A 290 -6.52 10.05 -15.15
C ALA A 290 -6.83 10.93 -16.35
N ASP A 291 -5.87 11.73 -16.83
CA ASP A 291 -6.01 12.53 -18.05
C ASP A 291 -6.10 11.65 -19.28
N ILE A 292 -5.26 10.62 -19.38
CA ILE A 292 -5.33 9.64 -20.47
C ILE A 292 -6.67 8.91 -20.48
N GLU A 293 -7.17 8.49 -19.32
CA GLU A 293 -8.47 7.83 -19.23
C GLU A 293 -9.60 8.74 -19.67
N ARG A 294 -9.54 10.04 -19.34
CA ARG A 294 -10.50 11.05 -19.84
C ARG A 294 -10.38 11.28 -21.35
N GLU A 295 -9.16 11.26 -21.90
CA GLU A 295 -8.97 11.35 -23.36
C GLU A 295 -9.63 10.15 -24.07
N ILE A 296 -9.48 8.93 -23.54
CA ILE A 296 -10.12 7.73 -24.10
C ILE A 296 -11.65 7.83 -24.01
N ASP A 297 -12.19 8.31 -22.90
CA ASP A 297 -13.62 8.57 -22.76
C ASP A 297 -14.11 9.66 -23.74
N GLY A 298 -13.31 10.71 -23.93
CA GLY A 298 -13.57 11.75 -24.93
C GLY A 298 -13.62 11.21 -26.36
N LEU A 299 -12.69 10.32 -26.72
CA LEU A 299 -12.73 9.64 -28.02
C LEU A 299 -14.01 8.82 -28.20
N ARG A 300 -14.41 8.07 -27.17
CA ARG A 300 -15.70 7.34 -27.19
C ARG A 300 -16.88 8.28 -27.41
N ASP A 301 -16.94 9.38 -26.67
CA ASP A 301 -18.04 10.32 -26.72
C ASP A 301 -18.11 11.03 -28.08
N ASP A 302 -16.97 11.32 -28.71
CA ASP A 302 -16.91 11.84 -30.07
C ASP A 302 -17.55 10.89 -31.11
N PHE A 303 -17.34 9.57 -30.95
CA PHE A 303 -18.00 8.56 -31.79
C PHE A 303 -19.50 8.50 -31.48
N VAL A 304 -19.91 8.61 -30.23
CA VAL A 304 -21.34 8.65 -29.85
C VAL A 304 -22.03 9.90 -30.44
N VAL A 305 -21.38 11.05 -30.45
CA VAL A 305 -21.91 12.29 -31.08
C VAL A 305 -22.10 12.09 -32.59
N ARG A 306 -21.20 11.35 -33.27
CA ARG A 306 -21.31 11.03 -34.71
C ARG A 306 -22.31 9.91 -35.03
N LEU A 307 -22.78 9.18 -34.02
CA LEU A 307 -23.67 8.04 -34.17
C LEU A 307 -24.92 8.27 -35.02
N PRO A 308 -25.62 9.44 -34.93
CA PRO A 308 -26.79 9.72 -35.81
C PRO A 308 -26.45 9.63 -37.29
N ARG A 309 -25.23 10.03 -37.71
CA ARG A 309 -24.77 9.96 -39.10
C ARG A 309 -24.54 8.51 -39.54
N HIS A 310 -23.93 7.68 -38.68
CA HIS A 310 -23.75 6.26 -38.96
C HIS A 310 -25.07 5.51 -39.02
N LEU A 311 -26.02 5.84 -38.12
CA LEU A 311 -27.35 5.26 -38.11
C LEU A 311 -28.20 5.69 -39.34
N SER A 312 -27.97 6.90 -39.89
CA SER A 312 -28.62 7.30 -41.17
C SER A 312 -28.18 6.42 -42.33
N GLY A 313 -26.88 6.06 -42.38
CA GLY A 313 -26.38 5.09 -43.35
C GLY A 313 -27.04 3.71 -43.24
N VAL A 314 -27.21 3.20 -41.99
CA VAL A 314 -27.94 1.95 -41.73
C VAL A 314 -29.41 2.07 -42.14
N ALA A 315 -30.08 3.23 -41.91
CA ALA A 315 -31.45 3.46 -42.33
C ALA A 315 -31.61 3.48 -43.85
N GLU A 316 -30.67 4.09 -44.58
CA GLU A 316 -30.63 4.07 -46.05
C GLU A 316 -30.50 2.62 -46.58
N VAL A 317 -29.60 1.85 -45.98
CA VAL A 317 -29.43 0.45 -46.31
C VAL A 317 -30.70 -0.35 -46.02
N PHE A 318 -31.37 -0.12 -44.86
CA PHE A 318 -32.63 -0.74 -44.52
C PHE A 318 -33.71 -0.43 -45.58
N GLN A 319 -33.84 0.84 -45.99
CA GLN A 319 -34.80 1.28 -47.02
C GLN A 319 -34.51 0.64 -48.39
N SER A 320 -33.25 0.56 -48.81
CA SER A 320 -32.85 -0.06 -50.05
C SER A 320 -33.17 -1.54 -50.10
N GLU A 321 -32.88 -2.27 -49.01
CA GLU A 321 -33.18 -3.68 -48.87
C GLU A 321 -34.69 -3.93 -48.76
N ALA A 322 -35.43 -3.06 -48.07
CA ALA A 322 -36.92 -3.12 -48.05
C ALA A 322 -37.54 -2.99 -49.44
N VAL A 323 -37.02 -2.07 -50.26
CA VAL A 323 -37.46 -1.90 -51.66
C VAL A 323 -37.12 -3.14 -52.49
N TRP A 324 -35.91 -3.70 -52.34
CA TRP A 324 -35.48 -4.89 -53.05
C TRP A 324 -36.36 -6.10 -52.71
N VAL A 325 -36.61 -6.32 -51.41
CA VAL A 325 -37.46 -7.42 -50.92
C VAL A 325 -38.91 -7.24 -51.40
N ALA A 326 -39.47 -6.01 -51.37
CA ALA A 326 -40.77 -5.73 -51.89
C ALA A 326 -40.89 -6.05 -53.40
N ARG A 327 -39.88 -5.70 -54.22
CA ARG A 327 -39.82 -6.11 -55.64
C ARG A 327 -39.75 -7.66 -55.81
N ARG A 328 -39.03 -8.36 -54.94
CA ARG A 328 -38.93 -9.80 -54.94
C ARG A 328 -40.29 -10.47 -54.60
N LEU A 329 -40.97 -9.93 -53.59
CA LEU A 329 -42.34 -10.34 -53.21
C LEU A 329 -43.30 -10.07 -54.40
N GLN A 330 -43.20 -8.94 -55.04
CA GLN A 330 -44.00 -8.56 -56.21
C GLN A 330 -43.86 -9.59 -57.36
N ARG A 331 -42.63 -10.05 -57.64
CA ARG A 331 -42.40 -11.09 -58.68
C ARG A 331 -42.98 -12.43 -58.26
N ARG A 332 -42.85 -12.84 -56.97
CA ARG A 332 -43.38 -14.09 -56.45
C ARG A 332 -44.92 -14.16 -56.44
N LEU A 333 -45.58 -13.04 -56.19
CA LEU A 333 -47.04 -12.91 -56.20
C LEU A 333 -47.60 -12.69 -57.62
N GLY A 334 -46.84 -12.96 -58.66
CA GLY A 334 -47.30 -12.91 -60.03
C GLY A 334 -48.46 -13.94 -60.32
N PRO A 335 -49.37 -13.66 -61.25
CA PRO A 335 -50.56 -14.51 -61.49
C PRO A 335 -50.18 -15.98 -61.78
N TRP A 336 -49.21 -16.23 -62.64
CA TRP A 336 -48.72 -17.56 -62.98
C TRP A 336 -48.03 -18.28 -61.82
N ASN A 337 -47.21 -17.59 -61.05
CA ASN A 337 -46.57 -18.15 -59.88
C ASN A 337 -47.57 -18.47 -58.76
N SER A 338 -48.61 -17.66 -58.60
CA SER A 338 -49.70 -17.91 -57.66
C SER A 338 -50.51 -19.15 -58.04
N LEU A 339 -50.82 -19.37 -59.32
CA LEU A 339 -51.53 -20.54 -59.79
C LEU A 339 -50.77 -21.83 -59.47
N LEU A 340 -49.47 -21.88 -59.72
CA LEU A 340 -48.63 -23.05 -59.43
C LEU A 340 -48.58 -23.36 -57.91
N ARG A 341 -48.61 -22.34 -57.07
CA ARG A 341 -48.49 -22.46 -55.61
C ARG A 341 -49.80 -22.73 -54.87
N LEU A 342 -50.95 -22.53 -55.50
CA LEU A 342 -52.26 -22.80 -54.90
C LEU A 342 -52.41 -24.26 -54.45
N PHE A 343 -51.67 -25.20 -55.08
CA PHE A 343 -51.69 -26.64 -54.82
C PHE A 343 -50.58 -27.18 -53.93
N VAL A 344 -49.45 -26.38 -53.74
CA VAL A 344 -48.26 -26.84 -53.04
C VAL A 344 -48.12 -26.23 -51.63
N GLY A 345 -48.93 -25.20 -51.32
CA GLY A 345 -48.81 -24.40 -50.08
C GLY A 345 -47.80 -23.25 -50.22
N ASP A 346 -48.20 -22.08 -49.74
CA ASP A 346 -47.38 -20.86 -49.90
C ASP A 346 -46.59 -20.55 -48.62
N ARG A 347 -45.27 -20.80 -48.67
CA ARG A 347 -44.27 -20.40 -47.65
C ARG A 347 -43.52 -19.13 -48.02
N SER A 348 -44.05 -18.35 -48.93
CA SER A 348 -43.37 -17.16 -49.47
C SER A 348 -43.05 -16.09 -48.40
N GLY A 349 -43.89 -15.98 -47.36
CA GLY A 349 -43.69 -15.02 -46.28
C GLY A 349 -42.43 -15.30 -45.45
N SER A 350 -42.27 -16.57 -45.04
CA SER A 350 -41.10 -16.95 -44.21
C SER A 350 -39.77 -16.94 -44.97
N GLU A 351 -39.80 -17.30 -46.25
CA GLU A 351 -38.57 -17.24 -47.09
C GLU A 351 -38.15 -15.81 -47.39
N ILE A 352 -39.09 -14.89 -47.59
CA ILE A 352 -38.81 -13.49 -47.88
C ILE A 352 -38.32 -12.77 -46.62
N GLU A 353 -38.93 -13.07 -45.47
CA GLU A 353 -38.46 -12.59 -44.18
C GLU A 353 -37.02 -13.06 -43.88
N GLY A 354 -36.73 -14.35 -44.06
CA GLY A 354 -35.39 -14.90 -43.90
C GLY A 354 -34.34 -14.23 -44.79
N LEU A 355 -34.67 -14.02 -46.07
CA LEU A 355 -33.81 -13.28 -47.00
C LEU A 355 -33.61 -11.83 -46.60
N PHE A 356 -34.63 -11.16 -46.10
CA PHE A 356 -34.52 -9.78 -45.62
C PHE A 356 -33.59 -9.67 -44.39
N ILE A 357 -33.78 -10.58 -43.43
CA ILE A 357 -32.92 -10.63 -42.22
C ILE A 357 -31.46 -10.87 -42.62
N GLU A 358 -31.19 -11.87 -43.46
CA GLU A 358 -29.83 -12.21 -43.87
C GLU A 358 -29.13 -11.05 -44.61
N ARG A 359 -29.84 -10.39 -45.53
CA ARG A 359 -29.27 -9.26 -46.29
C ARG A 359 -29.05 -8.05 -45.42
N LEU A 360 -29.98 -7.72 -44.53
CA LEU A 360 -29.84 -6.57 -43.64
C LEU A 360 -28.76 -6.82 -42.58
N GLU A 361 -28.66 -8.04 -42.03
CA GLU A 361 -27.58 -8.43 -41.15
C GLU A 361 -26.21 -8.25 -41.84
N SER A 362 -26.06 -8.78 -43.06
CA SER A 362 -24.85 -8.64 -43.85
C SER A 362 -24.49 -7.17 -44.14
N ALA A 363 -25.49 -6.34 -44.43
CA ALA A 363 -25.31 -4.93 -44.71
C ALA A 363 -24.96 -4.11 -43.45
N VAL A 364 -25.60 -4.41 -42.30
CA VAL A 364 -25.24 -3.82 -41.01
C VAL A 364 -23.82 -4.23 -40.61
N GLU A 365 -23.46 -5.51 -40.82
CA GLU A 365 -22.08 -5.95 -40.57
C GLU A 365 -21.06 -5.25 -41.46
N HIS A 366 -21.40 -4.92 -42.71
CA HIS A 366 -20.50 -4.18 -43.60
C HIS A 366 -20.26 -2.76 -43.07
N VAL A 367 -21.31 -2.02 -42.73
CA VAL A 367 -21.20 -0.69 -42.12
C VAL A 367 -20.44 -0.76 -40.80
N ALA A 368 -20.77 -1.74 -39.95
CA ALA A 368 -20.06 -1.93 -38.68
C ALA A 368 -18.56 -2.24 -38.85
N ARG A 369 -18.16 -2.91 -39.94
CA ARG A 369 -16.73 -3.14 -40.25
C ARG A 369 -16.03 -1.85 -40.65
N GLU A 370 -16.68 -0.99 -41.42
CA GLU A 370 -16.12 0.33 -41.80
C GLU A 370 -15.94 1.21 -40.58
N ASP A 371 -16.97 1.31 -39.71
CA ASP A 371 -16.93 2.07 -38.47
C ASP A 371 -15.86 1.53 -37.50
N ALA A 372 -15.79 0.20 -37.36
CA ALA A 372 -14.77 -0.44 -36.55
C ALA A 372 -13.34 -0.17 -37.07
N ALA A 373 -13.15 -0.16 -38.38
CA ALA A 373 -11.85 0.16 -38.99
C ALA A 373 -11.47 1.63 -38.78
N GLU A 374 -12.42 2.57 -38.82
CA GLU A 374 -12.19 3.97 -38.47
C GLU A 374 -11.82 4.11 -37.01
N THR A 375 -12.56 3.44 -36.11
CA THR A 375 -12.27 3.45 -34.65
C THR A 375 -10.89 2.92 -34.35
N VAL A 376 -10.48 1.80 -34.99
CA VAL A 376 -9.13 1.22 -34.85
C VAL A 376 -8.07 2.24 -35.26
N LYS A 377 -8.21 2.89 -36.41
CA LYS A 377 -7.24 3.90 -36.89
C LYS A 377 -7.11 5.09 -35.93
N VAL A 378 -8.21 5.54 -35.33
CA VAL A 378 -8.20 6.61 -34.32
C VAL A 378 -7.46 6.14 -33.07
N CYS A 379 -7.70 4.92 -32.60
CA CYS A 379 -7.00 4.34 -31.46
C CYS A 379 -5.52 4.12 -31.72
N GLU A 380 -5.11 3.67 -32.91
CA GLU A 380 -3.70 3.52 -33.31
C GLU A 380 -2.98 4.87 -33.30
N LYS A 381 -3.58 5.90 -33.89
CA LYS A 381 -3.02 7.26 -33.88
C LYS A 381 -2.89 7.82 -32.46
N HIS A 382 -3.92 7.62 -31.63
CA HIS A 382 -3.89 8.02 -30.22
C HIS A 382 -2.79 7.27 -29.47
N TRP A 383 -2.63 5.96 -29.69
CA TRP A 383 -1.59 5.14 -29.05
C TRP A 383 -0.18 5.60 -29.40
N ALA A 384 0.09 5.94 -30.67
CA ALA A 384 1.38 6.45 -31.10
C ALA A 384 1.76 7.75 -30.34
N SER A 385 0.82 8.68 -30.20
CA SER A 385 1.01 9.89 -29.41
C SER A 385 1.16 9.61 -27.91
N LEU A 386 0.41 8.63 -27.41
CA LEU A 386 0.42 8.24 -25.99
C LEU A 386 1.73 7.61 -25.60
N LYS A 387 2.30 6.76 -26.45
CA LYS A 387 3.59 6.09 -26.21
C LYS A 387 4.71 7.09 -25.94
N GLU A 388 4.83 8.14 -26.74
CA GLU A 388 5.83 9.19 -26.54
C GLU A 388 5.62 9.94 -25.22
N ARG A 389 4.37 10.27 -24.87
CA ARG A 389 4.01 11.00 -23.67
C ARG A 389 4.23 10.16 -22.39
N VAL A 390 3.87 8.89 -22.41
CA VAL A 390 4.07 7.97 -21.28
C VAL A 390 5.56 7.74 -21.03
N LEU A 391 6.36 7.59 -22.10
CA LEU A 391 7.81 7.49 -21.97
C LEU A 391 8.42 8.77 -21.38
N ALA A 392 7.98 9.94 -21.83
CA ALA A 392 8.51 11.23 -21.37
C ALA A 392 8.12 11.53 -19.90
N GLU A 393 6.88 11.25 -19.49
CA GLU A 393 6.36 11.62 -18.17
C GLU A 393 6.61 10.55 -17.09
N MET A 394 6.62 9.26 -17.48
CA MET A 394 6.68 8.14 -16.53
C MET A 394 7.91 7.24 -16.73
N GLY A 395 8.66 7.42 -17.81
CA GLY A 395 9.79 6.55 -18.15
C GLY A 395 9.39 5.13 -18.53
N ILE A 396 8.10 4.86 -18.75
CA ILE A 396 7.59 3.54 -19.11
C ILE A 396 7.60 3.42 -20.63
N ASN A 397 8.27 2.40 -21.15
CA ASN A 397 8.24 2.11 -22.57
C ASN A 397 7.05 1.20 -22.86
N LEU A 398 5.97 1.78 -23.39
CA LEU A 398 4.81 1.00 -23.85
C LEU A 398 5.21 0.13 -25.04
N GLU A 399 4.58 -1.03 -25.13
CA GLU A 399 4.80 -1.98 -26.23
C GLU A 399 4.47 -1.35 -27.60
N ASP A 400 5.11 -1.87 -28.64
CA ASP A 400 4.97 -1.35 -30.00
C ASP A 400 3.54 -1.49 -30.55
N GLU A 401 3.21 -0.67 -31.54
CA GLU A 401 1.90 -0.67 -32.23
C GLU A 401 1.46 -2.09 -32.69
N SER A 402 2.39 -2.96 -33.01
CA SER A 402 2.11 -4.35 -33.38
C SER A 402 1.43 -5.15 -32.26
N THR A 403 1.70 -4.82 -31.01
CA THR A 403 1.13 -5.53 -29.85
C THR A 403 -0.31 -5.12 -29.58
N ILE A 404 -0.66 -3.84 -29.80
CA ILE A 404 -2.04 -3.37 -29.65
C ILE A 404 -2.95 -3.78 -30.81
N GLN A 405 -2.39 -4.08 -31.99
CA GLN A 405 -3.19 -4.52 -33.14
C GLN A 405 -4.00 -5.78 -32.84
N THR A 406 -3.43 -6.73 -32.10
CA THR A 406 -4.16 -7.95 -31.73
C THR A 406 -5.36 -7.69 -30.82
N PRO A 407 -5.25 -6.93 -29.71
CA PRO A 407 -6.40 -6.50 -28.91
C PRO A 407 -7.42 -5.70 -29.70
N LEU A 408 -6.98 -4.71 -30.49
CA LEU A 408 -7.88 -3.87 -31.29
C LEU A 408 -8.63 -4.66 -32.36
N THR A 409 -7.96 -5.60 -33.04
CA THR A 409 -8.59 -6.49 -34.01
C THR A 409 -9.64 -7.39 -33.35
N LYS A 410 -9.37 -7.91 -32.15
CA LYS A 410 -10.35 -8.68 -31.38
C LYS A 410 -11.53 -7.82 -30.94
N ALA A 411 -11.27 -6.59 -30.48
CA ALA A 411 -12.32 -5.64 -30.09
C ALA A 411 -13.20 -5.26 -31.29
N SER A 412 -12.59 -4.96 -32.45
CA SER A 412 -13.27 -4.71 -33.71
C SER A 412 -14.17 -5.88 -34.13
N ALA A 413 -13.65 -7.12 -34.08
CA ALA A 413 -14.42 -8.31 -34.42
C ALA A 413 -15.62 -8.51 -33.46
N LYS A 414 -15.44 -8.25 -32.17
CA LYS A 414 -16.53 -8.29 -31.18
C LYS A 414 -17.59 -7.22 -31.47
N PHE A 415 -17.16 -5.99 -31.82
CA PHE A 415 -18.04 -4.88 -32.16
C PHE A 415 -18.93 -5.23 -33.35
N VAL A 416 -18.34 -5.69 -34.47
CA VAL A 416 -19.08 -6.11 -35.67
C VAL A 416 -20.06 -7.24 -35.37
N LYS A 417 -19.62 -8.28 -34.67
CA LYS A 417 -20.45 -9.43 -34.31
C LYS A 417 -21.64 -9.03 -33.43
N ARG A 418 -21.43 -8.09 -32.51
CA ARG A 418 -22.49 -7.60 -31.61
C ARG A 418 -23.54 -6.84 -32.40
N LEU A 419 -23.16 -5.96 -33.30
CA LEU A 419 -24.11 -5.21 -34.14
C LEU A 419 -24.85 -6.10 -35.12
N GLY A 420 -24.19 -7.08 -35.75
CA GLY A 420 -24.88 -8.08 -36.58
C GLY A 420 -25.92 -8.86 -35.79
N LYS A 421 -25.59 -9.29 -34.55
CA LYS A 421 -26.55 -9.96 -33.68
C LYS A 421 -27.72 -9.04 -33.27
N ALA A 422 -27.42 -7.78 -32.94
CA ALA A 422 -28.42 -6.78 -32.59
C ALA A 422 -29.39 -6.51 -33.76
N ALA A 423 -28.85 -6.42 -34.99
CA ALA A 423 -29.69 -6.29 -36.20
C ALA A 423 -30.64 -7.50 -36.35
N ARG A 424 -30.13 -8.73 -36.20
CA ARG A 424 -30.97 -9.94 -36.28
C ARG A 424 -32.08 -9.94 -35.25
N VAL A 425 -31.79 -9.61 -33.99
CA VAL A 425 -32.79 -9.56 -32.92
C VAL A 425 -33.78 -8.42 -33.14
N GLY A 426 -33.31 -7.26 -33.53
CA GLY A 426 -34.15 -6.08 -33.83
C GLY A 426 -35.18 -6.36 -34.90
N ILE A 427 -34.79 -7.03 -35.98
CA ILE A 427 -35.71 -7.39 -37.06
C ILE A 427 -36.71 -8.46 -36.60
N GLY A 428 -36.27 -9.48 -35.85
CA GLY A 428 -37.16 -10.51 -35.31
C GLY A 428 -38.29 -9.94 -34.44
N ASN A 429 -38.02 -8.82 -33.75
CA ASN A 429 -39.01 -8.12 -32.92
C ASN A 429 -40.03 -7.29 -33.71
N LEU A 430 -39.75 -6.97 -34.97
CA LEU A 430 -40.65 -6.13 -35.79
C LEU A 430 -41.93 -6.84 -36.24
N LYS A 431 -42.11 -8.14 -35.96
CA LYS A 431 -43.31 -8.96 -36.27
C LYS A 431 -43.88 -8.72 -37.68
N VAL A 432 -43.03 -8.44 -38.65
CA VAL A 432 -43.38 -8.13 -40.06
C VAL A 432 -44.17 -9.31 -40.67
N ARG A 433 -43.91 -10.50 -40.21
CA ARG A 433 -44.51 -11.76 -40.69
C ARG A 433 -46.02 -11.89 -40.46
N HIS A 434 -46.54 -11.42 -39.29
CA HIS A 434 -47.90 -11.75 -38.86
C HIS A 434 -48.98 -11.25 -39.81
N GLY A 435 -48.84 -10.03 -40.36
CA GLY A 435 -49.79 -9.48 -41.30
C GLY A 435 -49.59 -9.93 -42.75
N LEU A 436 -48.36 -10.30 -43.14
CA LEU A 436 -48.03 -10.74 -44.48
C LEU A 436 -48.59 -12.17 -44.75
N ASP A 437 -48.34 -13.07 -43.83
CA ASP A 437 -48.83 -14.47 -43.96
C ASP A 437 -50.37 -14.55 -43.97
N GLN A 438 -51.04 -13.63 -43.23
CA GLN A 438 -52.49 -13.57 -43.23
C GLN A 438 -53.02 -13.06 -44.59
N ALA A 439 -52.48 -11.94 -45.09
CA ALA A 439 -52.84 -11.36 -46.38
C ALA A 439 -52.58 -12.33 -47.55
N ILE A 440 -51.46 -13.05 -47.52
CA ILE A 440 -51.15 -14.09 -48.52
C ILE A 440 -52.16 -15.26 -48.45
N ARG A 441 -52.57 -15.69 -47.25
CA ARG A 441 -53.58 -16.76 -47.06
C ARG A 441 -54.94 -16.32 -47.55
N GLU A 442 -55.44 -15.14 -47.19
CA GLU A 442 -56.73 -14.59 -47.66
C GLU A 442 -56.76 -14.48 -49.17
N ARG A 443 -55.68 -13.94 -49.78
CA ARG A 443 -55.51 -13.91 -51.23
C ARG A 443 -55.56 -15.31 -51.83
N ALA A 444 -54.84 -16.30 -51.28
CA ALA A 444 -54.82 -17.67 -51.77
C ALA A 444 -56.22 -18.32 -51.75
N LEU A 445 -57.02 -18.06 -50.71
CA LEU A 445 -58.36 -18.50 -50.61
C LEU A 445 -59.25 -17.94 -51.74
N THR A 446 -59.14 -16.61 -51.95
CA THR A 446 -59.92 -15.93 -53.00
C THR A 446 -59.55 -16.46 -54.41
N LEU A 447 -58.23 -16.62 -54.63
CA LEU A 447 -57.72 -17.15 -55.91
C LEU A 447 -58.11 -18.60 -56.12
N LYS A 448 -58.15 -19.43 -55.06
CA LYS A 448 -58.65 -20.78 -55.12
C LYS A 448 -60.15 -20.87 -55.55
N VAL A 449 -60.97 -20.00 -55.00
CA VAL A 449 -62.38 -19.90 -55.38
C VAL A 449 -62.55 -19.66 -56.89
N TRP A 450 -61.84 -18.62 -57.40
CA TRP A 450 -61.93 -18.32 -58.81
C TRP A 450 -61.34 -19.37 -59.74
N THR A 451 -60.25 -20.09 -59.32
CA THR A 451 -59.67 -21.20 -60.07
C THR A 451 -60.61 -22.45 -60.11
N THR A 452 -61.24 -22.72 -58.95
CA THR A 452 -62.23 -23.85 -58.91
C THR A 452 -63.44 -23.52 -59.73
N LEU A 453 -63.97 -22.31 -59.73
CA LEU A 453 -65.05 -21.85 -60.55
C LEU A 453 -64.71 -21.91 -62.05
N ALA A 454 -63.49 -21.51 -62.44
CA ALA A 454 -63.03 -21.67 -63.81
C ALA A 454 -62.92 -23.11 -64.24
N LEU A 455 -62.41 -24.01 -63.40
CA LEU A 455 -62.29 -25.44 -63.68
C LEU A 455 -63.70 -26.11 -63.80
N LEU A 456 -64.61 -25.77 -62.87
CA LEU A 456 -66.00 -26.21 -62.92
C LEU A 456 -66.67 -25.76 -64.19
N GLY A 457 -66.51 -24.52 -64.60
CA GLY A 457 -67.08 -24.00 -65.85
C GLY A 457 -66.51 -24.72 -67.09
N MET A 458 -65.17 -24.99 -67.11
CA MET A 458 -64.58 -25.78 -68.19
C MET A 458 -65.03 -27.22 -68.26
N THR A 459 -65.06 -27.89 -67.09
CA THR A 459 -65.54 -29.31 -67.03
C THR A 459 -67.02 -29.44 -67.36
N ALA A 460 -67.88 -28.53 -66.84
CA ALA A 460 -69.32 -28.50 -67.18
C ALA A 460 -69.54 -28.21 -68.68
N GLY A 461 -68.77 -27.25 -69.22
CA GLY A 461 -68.82 -26.97 -70.65
C GLY A 461 -68.40 -28.15 -71.52
N GLY A 462 -67.36 -28.90 -71.11
CA GLY A 462 -66.90 -30.09 -71.80
C GLY A 462 -67.97 -31.23 -71.74
N VAL A 463 -68.54 -31.48 -70.55
CA VAL A 463 -69.57 -32.49 -70.39
C VAL A 463 -70.84 -32.12 -71.15
N CYS A 464 -71.33 -30.88 -71.10
CA CYS A 464 -72.50 -30.44 -71.86
C CYS A 464 -72.22 -30.42 -73.37
N GLY A 465 -71.04 -30.25 -73.84
CA GLY A 465 -70.59 -30.37 -75.24
C GLY A 465 -70.73 -31.81 -75.75
N THR A 466 -70.37 -32.80 -74.95
CA THR A 466 -70.50 -34.21 -75.28
C THR A 466 -71.94 -34.69 -75.28
N LEU A 467 -72.83 -34.03 -74.52
CA LEU A 467 -74.30 -34.31 -74.44
C LEU A 467 -75.10 -33.58 -75.52
N ASN A 468 -74.49 -32.89 -76.45
CA ASN A 468 -75.07 -32.19 -77.62
C ASN A 468 -76.25 -31.23 -77.29
N ILE A 469 -76.14 -30.50 -76.08
CA ILE A 469 -77.11 -29.54 -75.63
C ILE A 469 -76.82 -28.18 -76.26
N PRO A 470 -77.63 -27.60 -77.16
CA PRO A 470 -77.31 -26.35 -77.82
C PRO A 470 -77.28 -25.17 -76.80
N TRP A 471 -76.34 -24.24 -76.97
CA TRP A 471 -76.14 -22.99 -76.17
C TRP A 471 -75.50 -23.15 -74.76
N VAL A 472 -75.70 -24.26 -74.02
CA VAL A 472 -75.20 -24.44 -72.65
C VAL A 472 -73.65 -24.49 -72.60
N PRO A 473 -72.95 -25.18 -73.52
CA PRO A 473 -71.50 -25.19 -73.53
C PRO A 473 -70.87 -23.81 -73.69
N TRP A 474 -71.44 -22.94 -74.51
CA TRP A 474 -70.97 -21.55 -74.67
C TRP A 474 -71.22 -20.72 -73.47
N GLY A 475 -72.30 -20.89 -72.75
CA GLY A 475 -72.52 -20.21 -71.46
C GLY A 475 -71.55 -20.64 -70.37
N CYS A 476 -71.27 -21.98 -70.28
CA CYS A 476 -70.27 -22.50 -69.35
C CYS A 476 -68.82 -22.01 -69.67
N LEU A 477 -68.47 -21.96 -70.96
CA LEU A 477 -67.18 -21.43 -71.39
C LEU A 477 -67.07 -19.88 -71.15
N GLY A 478 -68.15 -19.12 -71.38
CA GLY A 478 -68.26 -17.75 -71.03
C GLY A 478 -68.09 -17.48 -69.55
N PHE A 479 -68.73 -18.31 -68.71
CA PHE A 479 -68.54 -18.26 -67.25
C PHE A 479 -67.10 -18.60 -66.84
N ALA A 480 -66.46 -19.64 -67.43
CA ALA A 480 -65.05 -19.99 -67.18
C ALA A 480 -64.14 -18.84 -67.60
N GLY A 481 -64.39 -18.22 -68.75
CA GLY A 481 -63.62 -17.00 -69.17
C GLY A 481 -63.79 -15.87 -68.23
N PHE A 482 -65.00 -15.63 -67.73
CA PHE A 482 -65.25 -14.61 -66.70
C PHE A 482 -64.52 -14.94 -65.38
N ALA A 483 -64.51 -16.19 -64.93
CA ALA A 483 -63.82 -16.63 -63.76
C ALA A 483 -62.30 -16.47 -63.89
N VAL A 484 -61.71 -16.75 -65.06
CA VAL A 484 -60.30 -16.52 -65.37
C VAL A 484 -59.99 -15.00 -65.37
N PHE A 485 -60.87 -14.17 -65.95
CA PHE A 485 -60.74 -12.75 -65.92
C PHE A 485 -60.73 -12.19 -64.47
N MET A 486 -61.70 -12.63 -63.64
CA MET A 486 -61.77 -12.26 -62.24
C MET A 486 -60.59 -12.75 -61.44
N TYR A 487 -60.06 -13.94 -61.73
CA TYR A 487 -58.79 -14.44 -61.17
C TYR A 487 -57.68 -13.47 -61.47
N LEU A 488 -57.50 -13.02 -62.74
CA LEU A 488 -56.42 -12.08 -63.12
C LEU A 488 -56.58 -10.70 -62.44
N VAL A 489 -57.84 -10.19 -62.41
CA VAL A 489 -58.14 -8.89 -61.75
C VAL A 489 -57.77 -8.96 -60.24
N HIS A 490 -58.23 -10.01 -59.56
CA HIS A 490 -57.90 -10.20 -58.14
C HIS A 490 -56.42 -10.47 -57.91
N ALA A 491 -55.81 -11.29 -58.75
CA ALA A 491 -54.39 -11.60 -58.64
C ALA A 491 -53.49 -10.37 -58.84
N LEU A 492 -53.86 -9.48 -59.72
CA LEU A 492 -53.08 -8.22 -59.97
C LEU A 492 -53.40 -7.14 -58.95
N GLY A 493 -54.69 -6.97 -58.54
CA GLY A 493 -55.13 -6.02 -57.54
C GLY A 493 -54.53 -6.31 -56.16
N SER A 494 -54.80 -7.51 -55.64
CA SER A 494 -54.29 -7.92 -54.34
C SER A 494 -52.75 -7.99 -54.25
N ARG A 495 -52.09 -8.25 -55.40
CA ARG A 495 -50.62 -8.15 -55.50
C ARG A 495 -50.13 -6.77 -55.18
N LYS A 496 -50.76 -5.73 -55.77
CA LYS A 496 -50.36 -4.29 -55.53
C LYS A 496 -50.60 -3.90 -54.09
N GLU A 497 -51.76 -4.27 -53.52
CA GLU A 497 -52.13 -3.95 -52.12
C GLU A 497 -51.18 -4.62 -51.10
N ILE A 498 -50.91 -5.91 -51.26
CA ILE A 498 -50.05 -6.66 -50.33
C ILE A 498 -48.60 -6.11 -50.37
N VAL A 499 -48.08 -5.81 -51.57
CA VAL A 499 -46.73 -5.26 -51.72
C VAL A 499 -46.67 -3.84 -51.16
N ALA A 500 -47.71 -3.01 -51.37
CA ALA A 500 -47.78 -1.64 -50.84
C ALA A 500 -47.82 -1.65 -49.30
N MET A 501 -48.74 -2.45 -48.71
CA MET A 501 -48.84 -2.65 -47.26
C MET A 501 -47.56 -3.18 -46.65
N PHE A 502 -46.91 -4.16 -47.26
CA PHE A 502 -45.64 -4.73 -46.79
C PHE A 502 -44.52 -3.71 -46.82
N ARG A 503 -44.40 -2.92 -47.90
CA ARG A 503 -43.42 -1.85 -48.03
C ARG A 503 -43.64 -0.73 -46.99
N GLU A 504 -44.87 -0.30 -46.78
CA GLU A 504 -45.23 0.69 -45.79
C GLU A 504 -44.87 0.26 -44.38
N ARG A 505 -45.24 -0.96 -43.99
CA ARG A 505 -44.84 -1.56 -42.69
C ARG A 505 -43.32 -1.66 -42.48
N LEU A 506 -42.59 -2.01 -43.53
CA LEU A 506 -41.15 -2.04 -43.47
C LEU A 506 -40.55 -0.63 -43.27
N LEU A 507 -41.13 0.38 -43.96
CA LEU A 507 -40.66 1.76 -43.80
C LEU A 507 -40.98 2.32 -42.41
N ASP A 508 -42.15 2.02 -41.86
CA ASP A 508 -42.53 2.41 -40.49
C ASP A 508 -41.64 1.70 -39.45
N ALA A 509 -41.28 0.45 -39.72
CA ALA A 509 -40.40 -0.34 -38.88
C ALA A 509 -38.93 0.17 -38.88
N CYS A 510 -38.51 0.92 -39.91
CA CYS A 510 -37.16 1.46 -40.03
C CYS A 510 -36.78 2.37 -38.85
N GLY A 511 -37.71 3.26 -38.43
CA GLY A 511 -37.48 4.16 -37.28
C GLY A 511 -37.32 3.41 -35.96
N SER A 512 -38.15 2.41 -35.73
CA SER A 512 -38.05 1.54 -34.53
C SER A 512 -36.78 0.69 -34.53
N PHE A 513 -36.35 0.20 -35.67
CA PHE A 513 -35.11 -0.54 -35.85
C PHE A 513 -33.87 0.33 -35.58
N ALA A 514 -33.82 1.54 -36.19
CA ALA A 514 -32.72 2.45 -35.97
C ALA A 514 -32.60 2.88 -34.50
N SER A 515 -33.74 3.11 -33.84
CA SER A 515 -33.82 3.46 -32.42
C SER A 515 -33.32 2.32 -31.52
N ALA A 516 -33.70 1.07 -31.82
CA ALA A 516 -33.21 -0.11 -31.08
C ALA A 516 -31.71 -0.34 -31.30
N LEU A 517 -31.24 -0.19 -32.54
CA LEU A 517 -29.84 -0.38 -32.88
C LEU A 517 -28.93 0.67 -32.23
N LYS A 518 -29.44 1.89 -31.97
CA LYS A 518 -28.71 2.96 -31.29
C LYS A 518 -28.14 2.51 -29.94
N GLY A 519 -28.96 1.93 -29.07
CA GLY A 519 -28.52 1.47 -27.75
C GLY A 519 -27.47 0.34 -27.84
N ASP A 520 -27.65 -0.59 -28.76
CA ASP A 520 -26.68 -1.67 -28.99
C ASP A 520 -25.35 -1.14 -29.55
N TYR A 521 -25.40 -0.09 -30.36
CA TYR A 521 -24.22 0.57 -30.93
C TYR A 521 -23.42 1.31 -29.84
N GLU A 522 -24.09 2.12 -29.01
CA GLU A 522 -23.47 2.81 -27.87
C GLU A 522 -22.80 1.83 -26.92
N GLU A 523 -23.48 0.73 -26.62
CA GLU A 523 -22.92 -0.33 -25.76
C GLU A 523 -21.75 -1.08 -26.43
N ALA A 524 -21.79 -1.28 -27.75
CA ALA A 524 -20.70 -1.90 -28.49
C ALA A 524 -19.45 -0.99 -28.50
N LEU A 525 -19.62 0.34 -28.68
CA LEU A 525 -18.56 1.32 -28.54
C LEU A 525 -17.98 1.32 -27.13
N ARG A 526 -18.83 1.32 -26.10
CA ARG A 526 -18.39 1.29 -24.71
C ARG A 526 -17.47 0.08 -24.45
N VAL A 527 -17.87 -1.12 -24.90
CA VAL A 527 -17.06 -2.34 -24.75
C VAL A 527 -15.76 -2.24 -25.55
N PHE A 528 -15.81 -1.69 -26.76
CA PHE A 528 -14.60 -1.49 -27.59
C PHE A 528 -13.56 -0.61 -26.87
N PHE A 529 -13.98 0.56 -26.37
CA PHE A 529 -13.09 1.49 -25.68
C PHE A 529 -12.64 0.95 -24.30
N GLN A 530 -13.44 0.12 -23.64
CA GLN A 530 -13.00 -0.60 -22.44
C GLN A 530 -11.88 -1.62 -22.77
N ASP A 531 -12.02 -2.37 -23.88
CA ASP A 531 -10.95 -3.28 -24.32
C ASP A 531 -9.68 -2.52 -24.74
N TYR A 532 -9.82 -1.31 -25.32
CA TYR A 532 -8.70 -0.43 -25.60
C TYR A 532 -8.03 0.11 -24.33
N ALA A 533 -8.80 0.58 -23.36
CA ALA A 533 -8.28 1.06 -22.09
C ALA A 533 -7.54 -0.02 -21.27
N ARG A 534 -7.83 -1.31 -21.51
CA ARG A 534 -7.06 -2.42 -20.91
C ARG A 534 -5.61 -2.49 -21.39
N CYS A 535 -5.29 -1.91 -22.53
CA CYS A 535 -3.90 -1.83 -23.00
C CYS A 535 -3.04 -0.95 -22.06
N LEU A 536 -3.66 -0.10 -21.21
CA LEU A 536 -3.00 0.73 -20.20
C LEU A 536 -2.81 0.01 -18.84
N GLU A 537 -3.12 -1.28 -18.75
CA GLU A 537 -3.09 -2.02 -17.48
C GLU A 537 -1.68 -2.04 -16.84
N GLU A 538 -0.64 -2.00 -17.66
CA GLU A 538 0.74 -1.91 -17.19
C GLU A 538 1.01 -0.57 -16.50
N VAL A 539 0.55 0.54 -17.10
CA VAL A 539 0.66 1.89 -16.53
C VAL A 539 -0.12 1.99 -15.21
N ARG A 540 -1.35 1.45 -15.19
CA ARG A 540 -2.16 1.39 -13.98
C ARG A 540 -1.46 0.63 -12.85
N ARG A 541 -0.90 -0.53 -13.17
CA ARG A 541 -0.15 -1.34 -12.19
C ARG A 541 1.08 -0.62 -11.68
N HIS A 542 1.79 0.09 -12.55
CA HIS A 542 2.95 0.86 -12.15
C HIS A 542 2.57 1.94 -11.12
N VAL A 543 1.58 2.78 -11.42
CA VAL A 543 1.09 3.83 -10.49
C VAL A 543 0.54 3.24 -9.19
N ALA A 544 -0.19 2.13 -9.28
CA ALA A 544 -0.72 1.43 -8.10
C ALA A 544 0.40 0.89 -7.21
N ASN A 545 1.45 0.30 -7.80
CA ASN A 545 2.60 -0.22 -7.07
C ASN A 545 3.39 0.90 -6.39
N GLU A 546 3.61 2.04 -7.06
CA GLU A 546 4.27 3.20 -6.46
C GLU A 546 3.51 3.69 -5.22
N LYS A 547 2.18 3.80 -5.30
CA LYS A 547 1.34 4.16 -4.14
C LYS A 547 1.43 3.15 -3.01
N LEU A 548 1.39 1.86 -3.34
CA LEU A 548 1.44 0.77 -2.37
C LEU A 548 2.77 0.75 -1.59
N VAL A 549 3.88 1.15 -2.21
CA VAL A 549 5.20 1.24 -1.57
C VAL A 549 5.33 2.50 -0.72
N LEU A 550 4.71 3.61 -1.14
CA LEU A 550 4.81 4.90 -0.46
C LEU A 550 4.03 4.94 0.88
N GLU A 551 2.83 4.37 0.91
CA GLU A 551 1.92 4.44 2.07
C GLU A 551 2.54 3.86 3.38
N PRO A 552 3.15 2.66 3.40
CA PRO A 552 3.80 2.12 4.59
C PRO A 552 4.97 2.98 5.06
N ARG A 553 5.75 3.57 4.15
CA ARG A 553 6.87 4.44 4.47
C ARG A 553 6.43 5.72 5.17
N LEU A 554 5.32 6.32 4.70
CA LEU A 554 4.70 7.48 5.36
C LEU A 554 4.23 7.14 6.77
N GLN A 555 3.61 5.99 6.97
CA GLN A 555 3.19 5.52 8.29
C GLN A 555 4.38 5.29 9.22
N GLN A 556 5.45 4.70 8.72
CA GLN A 556 6.68 4.48 9.48
C GLN A 556 7.34 5.80 9.86
N TRP A 557 7.45 6.76 8.93
CA TRP A 557 7.97 8.10 9.22
C TRP A 557 7.16 8.77 10.33
N ASN A 558 5.83 8.77 10.23
CA ASN A 558 4.95 9.33 11.26
C ASN A 558 5.17 8.69 12.64
N SER A 559 5.33 7.37 12.70
CA SER A 559 5.57 6.66 13.96
C SER A 559 6.91 7.04 14.58
N LEU A 560 7.97 7.16 13.78
CA LEU A 560 9.30 7.58 14.22
C LEU A 560 9.31 9.03 14.68
N PHE A 561 8.63 9.92 13.96
CA PHE A 561 8.48 11.32 14.31
C PHE A 561 7.76 11.50 15.67
N LEU A 562 6.64 10.81 15.87
CA LEU A 562 5.91 10.84 17.13
C LEU A 562 6.74 10.28 18.30
N SER A 563 7.49 9.20 18.06
CA SER A 563 8.39 8.61 19.05
C SER A 563 9.52 9.57 19.43
N LEU A 564 10.11 10.26 18.45
CA LEU A 564 11.16 11.25 18.68
C LEU A 564 10.61 12.46 19.47
N LYS A 565 9.42 12.91 19.16
CA LYS A 565 8.74 14.01 19.89
C LYS A 565 8.41 13.64 21.34
N ALA A 566 8.03 12.38 21.60
CA ALA A 566 7.83 11.88 22.95
C ALA A 566 9.14 11.86 23.75
N ILE A 567 10.27 11.50 23.11
CA ILE A 567 11.60 11.55 23.72
C ILE A 567 11.99 13.00 24.08
N GLU A 568 11.66 13.97 23.24
CA GLU A 568 11.89 15.40 23.52
C GLU A 568 11.18 15.89 24.78
N GLN A 569 9.98 15.38 25.04
CA GLN A 569 9.22 15.72 26.26
C GLN A 569 9.78 15.04 27.52
N ASP A 570 10.48 13.92 27.36
CA ASP A 570 11.08 13.16 28.47
C ASP A 570 12.48 13.68 28.88
N LEU A 571 13.17 14.44 28.01
CA LEU A 571 14.47 15.08 28.24
C LEU A 571 14.36 16.41 28.96
#